data_5dcf46553c6d3ea6271a9903f3356690
#
_entry.id   5dcf46553c6d3ea6271a9903f3356690
#
_cell.length_a   1.000
_cell.length_b   1.000
_cell.length_c   1.000
_cell.angle_alpha   90.00
_cell.angle_beta   90.00
_cell.angle_gamma   90.00
#
_symmetry.space_group_name_H-M   'P 1'
#
loop_
_entity.id
_entity.type
_entity.pdbx_description
1 polymer ?
#
loop_
_entity_poly.entity_id
_entity_poly.type
_entity_poly.pdbx_seq_one_letter_code
_entity_poly.pdbx_strand_id
1 'polypeptide(L)'
;MRSGLRTPGSRVWRSVLDSGGLVVLLTPVILLAAIACASGPPPPAPLDTRNEACRFCRMAVSTQRFAAQLAAPSEEATFFDDIGCLRDFLKQQGPLPPGTIAHVADHRTGEWVPATQALYTKSQGVATPMASGLIAHRDVASRDRDQATRGGTPVPVADILGPLAGGASR
;
A
#
# COMPACT_ATOMS: atom_id res chain seq x y z
N MET A 1 44.82 53.76 -52.70
CA MET A 1 44.08 54.98 -52.30
C MET A 1 43.01 54.48 -51.31
N ARG A 2 43.29 54.59 -50.01
CA ARG A 2 42.74 55.53 -49.02
C ARG A 2 41.23 55.60 -49.10
N SER A 3 40.47 55.29 -48.24
CA SER A 3 40.11 55.65 -46.88
C SER A 3 38.65 55.24 -46.72
N GLY A 4 38.07 54.96 -45.68
CA GLY A 4 38.16 55.32 -44.30
C GLY A 4 37.07 54.67 -43.46
N LEU A 5 37.43 54.42 -42.26
CA LEU A 5 36.59 54.00 -41.15
C LEU A 5 35.48 55.03 -40.88
N ARG A 6 34.32 54.51 -40.51
CA ARG A 6 33.44 55.20 -39.54
C ARG A 6 32.60 54.11 -38.77
N THR A 7 32.92 53.91 -37.53
CA THR A 7 32.00 53.44 -36.50
C THR A 7 31.02 54.53 -36.09
N PRO A 8 29.78 54.21 -35.78
CA PRO A 8 29.13 54.70 -34.60
C PRO A 8 28.43 53.55 -33.88
N GLY A 9 28.52 53.34 -32.64
CA GLY A 9 28.20 54.22 -31.57
C GLY A 9 27.33 53.39 -30.63
N SER A 10 27.96 52.96 -29.57
CA SER A 10 27.36 52.42 -28.34
C SER A 10 26.12 53.21 -27.92
N ARG A 11 25.02 52.59 -27.76
CA ARG A 11 23.98 52.87 -26.72
C ARG A 11 22.72 52.05 -27.04
N VAL A 12 22.64 50.86 -26.57
CA VAL A 12 21.40 50.21 -26.06
C VAL A 12 21.80 48.97 -25.26
N TRP A 13 22.41 49.13 -24.10
CA TRP A 13 22.59 48.08 -23.12
C TRP A 13 22.41 48.66 -21.71
N ARG A 14 21.23 49.14 -21.42
CA ARG A 14 20.80 49.42 -20.05
C ARG A 14 19.28 49.36 -20.02
N SER A 15 18.68 48.20 -19.78
CA SER A 15 17.30 48.08 -19.27
C SER A 15 16.79 46.63 -19.25
N VAL A 16 17.62 45.64 -18.89
CA VAL A 16 17.11 44.23 -18.69
C VAL A 16 17.62 43.62 -17.38
N LEU A 17 17.93 44.42 -16.38
CA LEU A 17 18.45 43.88 -15.10
C LEU A 17 17.60 44.19 -13.86
N ASP A 18 16.31 44.52 -14.02
CA ASP A 18 15.50 44.82 -12.81
C ASP A 18 14.22 44.00 -12.64
N SER A 19 14.00 42.96 -13.45
CA SER A 19 12.82 42.09 -13.24
C SER A 19 13.17 40.65 -12.85
N GLY A 20 14.45 40.30 -12.68
CA GLY A 20 14.90 38.94 -12.40
C GLY A 20 14.97 38.53 -10.92
N GLY A 21 14.97 39.52 -10.01
CA GLY A 21 15.22 39.26 -8.59
C GLY A 21 14.04 38.67 -7.82
N LEU A 22 12.82 38.88 -8.26
CA LEU A 22 11.63 38.42 -7.52
C LEU A 22 11.19 37.00 -7.89
N VAL A 23 11.49 36.55 -9.11
CA VAL A 23 11.09 35.22 -9.60
C VAL A 23 11.96 34.12 -9.03
N VAL A 24 13.26 34.39 -8.75
CA VAL A 24 14.22 33.40 -8.25
C VAL A 24 14.00 33.03 -6.78
N LEU A 25 13.38 33.93 -5.98
CA LEU A 25 13.13 33.66 -4.55
C LEU A 25 11.80 32.92 -4.32
N LEU A 26 10.87 32.92 -5.29
CA LEU A 26 9.59 32.21 -5.14
C LEU A 26 9.67 30.72 -5.55
N THR A 27 10.63 30.32 -6.39
CA THR A 27 10.76 28.95 -6.87
C THR A 27 11.15 27.93 -5.77
N PRO A 28 12.04 28.22 -4.81
CA PRO A 28 12.37 27.27 -3.74
C PRO A 28 11.23 27.08 -2.72
N VAL A 29 10.39 28.10 -2.51
CA VAL A 29 9.26 28.02 -1.57
C VAL A 29 8.14 27.12 -2.13
N ILE A 30 7.89 27.14 -3.44
CA ILE A 30 6.89 26.28 -4.08
C ILE A 30 7.39 24.81 -4.11
N LEU A 31 8.69 24.59 -4.27
CA LEU A 31 9.25 23.23 -4.28
C LEU A 31 9.24 22.56 -2.90
N LEU A 32 9.40 23.33 -1.79
CA LEU A 32 9.29 22.79 -0.44
C LEU A 32 7.85 22.45 -0.03
N ALA A 33 6.84 23.12 -0.59
CA ALA A 33 5.43 22.85 -0.29
C ALA A 33 4.93 21.51 -0.88
N ALA A 34 5.61 20.96 -1.88
CA ALA A 34 5.22 19.70 -2.54
C ALA A 34 5.62 18.42 -1.78
N ILE A 35 6.42 18.52 -0.72
CA ILE A 35 6.93 17.35 0.03
C ILE A 35 6.02 17.00 1.24
N ALA A 36 5.01 17.82 1.54
CA ALA A 36 4.23 17.71 2.79
C ALA A 36 2.94 16.88 2.73
N CYS A 37 2.66 16.12 1.64
CA CYS A 37 1.37 15.44 1.48
C CYS A 37 1.46 13.96 1.13
N ALA A 38 2.21 13.17 1.92
CA ALA A 38 2.11 11.71 1.92
C ALA A 38 1.61 11.18 3.27
N SER A 39 0.53 11.77 3.81
CA SER A 39 -0.04 11.41 5.13
C SER A 39 -1.27 10.50 4.99
N GLY A 40 -1.28 9.60 4.03
CA GLY A 40 -2.30 8.55 3.93
C GLY A 40 -1.87 7.27 4.66
N PRO A 41 -2.82 6.36 4.92
CA PRO A 41 -2.48 5.03 5.38
C PRO A 41 -1.55 4.34 4.37
N PRO A 42 -0.58 3.52 4.81
CA PRO A 42 0.35 2.86 3.91
C PRO A 42 -0.41 1.96 2.92
N PRO A 43 -0.15 2.11 1.60
CA PRO A 43 -0.76 1.24 0.59
C PRO A 43 -0.22 -0.19 0.73
N PRO A 44 -0.94 -1.19 0.19
CA PRO A 44 -0.41 -2.54 0.14
C PRO A 44 0.82 -2.60 -0.78
N ALA A 45 1.84 -3.34 -0.35
CA ALA A 45 3.03 -3.60 -1.15
C ALA A 45 2.75 -4.69 -2.21
N PRO A 46 3.43 -4.66 -3.37
CA PRO A 46 3.38 -5.76 -4.32
C PRO A 46 4.02 -7.01 -3.71
N LEU A 47 3.39 -8.18 -3.94
CA LEU A 47 3.92 -9.46 -3.48
C LEU A 47 4.78 -10.10 -4.56
N ASP A 48 6.05 -10.41 -4.24
CA ASP A 48 6.87 -11.29 -5.07
C ASP A 48 6.79 -12.73 -4.57
N THR A 49 5.93 -13.53 -5.20
CA THR A 49 5.68 -14.93 -4.82
C THR A 49 6.89 -15.86 -4.97
N ARG A 50 8.00 -15.39 -5.54
CA ARG A 50 9.24 -16.17 -5.69
C ARG A 50 10.20 -15.97 -4.53
N ASN A 51 10.14 -14.82 -3.86
CA ASN A 51 11.14 -14.43 -2.88
C ASN A 51 10.55 -14.19 -1.48
N GLU A 52 9.22 -13.98 -1.36
CA GLU A 52 8.62 -13.69 -0.07
C GLU A 52 8.39 -14.95 0.76
N ALA A 53 8.71 -14.86 2.05
CA ALA A 53 8.44 -15.89 3.03
C ALA A 53 7.40 -15.42 4.06
N CYS A 54 6.50 -16.31 4.43
CA CYS A 54 5.52 -16.05 5.47
C CYS A 54 6.19 -15.76 6.81
N ARG A 55 5.85 -14.64 7.42
CA ARG A 55 6.40 -14.20 8.70
C ARG A 55 6.12 -15.17 9.83
N PHE A 56 5.00 -15.89 9.78
CA PHE A 56 4.57 -16.80 10.83
C PHE A 56 5.12 -18.24 10.65
N CYS A 57 4.76 -18.89 9.55
CA CYS A 57 5.12 -20.30 9.33
C CYS A 57 6.46 -20.50 8.60
N ARG A 58 7.06 -19.43 8.04
CA ARG A 58 8.34 -19.44 7.32
C ARG A 58 8.33 -20.15 5.96
N MET A 59 7.17 -20.57 5.49
CA MET A 59 7.01 -21.13 4.14
C MET A 59 6.94 -20.00 3.10
N ALA A 60 7.19 -20.34 1.83
CA ALA A 60 7.07 -19.39 0.74
C ALA A 60 5.63 -18.91 0.56
N VAL A 61 5.44 -17.60 0.31
CA VAL A 61 4.13 -17.04 -0.04
C VAL A 61 3.91 -17.23 -1.53
N SER A 62 3.45 -18.41 -1.93
CA SER A 62 3.41 -18.83 -3.35
C SER A 62 2.14 -18.43 -4.10
N THR A 63 1.07 -18.08 -3.39
CA THR A 63 -0.24 -17.83 -4.01
C THR A 63 -0.92 -16.62 -3.42
N GLN A 64 -0.98 -15.53 -4.19
CA GLN A 64 -1.49 -14.24 -3.71
C GLN A 64 -2.93 -14.30 -3.18
N ARG A 65 -3.81 -15.09 -3.78
CA ARG A 65 -5.23 -15.17 -3.39
C ARG A 65 -5.49 -15.64 -1.95
N PHE A 66 -4.52 -16.22 -1.29
CA PHE A 66 -4.59 -16.63 0.12
C PHE A 66 -3.78 -15.71 1.03
N ALA A 67 -2.99 -14.85 0.43
CA ALA A 67 -2.00 -14.06 1.15
C ALA A 67 -2.64 -12.93 1.96
N ALA A 68 -1.90 -12.55 3.00
CA ALA A 68 -2.14 -11.33 3.76
C ALA A 68 -0.84 -10.56 3.95
N GLN A 69 -0.94 -9.28 4.30
CA GLN A 69 0.22 -8.47 4.64
C GLN A 69 -0.10 -7.44 5.73
N LEU A 70 0.94 -7.05 6.46
CA LEU A 70 0.96 -5.88 7.32
C LEU A 70 1.84 -4.83 6.66
N ALA A 71 1.30 -3.64 6.45
CA ALA A 71 2.02 -2.48 5.96
C ALA A 71 2.07 -1.43 7.08
N ALA A 72 3.27 -1.04 7.50
CA ALA A 72 3.50 0.01 8.48
C ALA A 72 4.23 1.20 7.83
N PRO A 73 4.01 2.44 8.32
CA PRO A 73 4.72 3.59 7.78
C PRO A 73 6.23 3.43 7.91
N SER A 74 6.96 3.66 6.82
CA SER A 74 8.44 3.61 6.76
C SER A 74 9.07 2.24 7.08
N GLU A 75 8.29 1.17 7.03
CA GLU A 75 8.77 -0.21 7.21
C GLU A 75 8.49 -1.04 5.95
N GLU A 76 9.27 -2.10 5.77
CA GLU A 76 8.98 -3.11 4.74
C GLU A 76 7.72 -3.88 5.10
N ALA A 77 6.91 -4.22 4.09
CA ALA A 77 5.70 -4.98 4.30
C ALA A 77 6.03 -6.40 4.80
N THR A 78 5.22 -6.88 5.73
CA THR A 78 5.35 -8.23 6.27
C THR A 78 4.27 -9.12 5.66
N PHE A 79 4.65 -10.21 4.99
CA PHE A 79 3.74 -11.09 4.26
C PHE A 79 3.40 -12.37 5.03
N PHE A 80 2.20 -12.90 4.72
CA PHE A 80 1.67 -14.17 5.22
C PHE A 80 1.09 -14.96 4.05
N ASP A 81 1.35 -16.26 3.99
CA ASP A 81 0.87 -17.16 2.93
C ASP A 81 -0.59 -17.60 3.09
N ASP A 82 -1.13 -17.40 4.29
CA ASP A 82 -2.49 -17.82 4.67
C ASP A 82 -3.07 -16.78 5.65
N ILE A 83 -4.35 -16.46 5.52
CA ILE A 83 -5.05 -15.57 6.46
C ILE A 83 -4.99 -16.10 7.90
N GLY A 84 -4.96 -17.44 8.06
CA GLY A 84 -4.75 -18.07 9.36
C GLY A 84 -3.38 -17.73 9.96
N CYS A 85 -2.33 -17.63 9.14
CA CYS A 85 -1.01 -17.20 9.59
C CYS A 85 -1.02 -15.74 10.08
N LEU A 86 -1.69 -14.84 9.39
CA LEU A 86 -1.88 -13.46 9.87
C LEU A 86 -2.60 -13.46 11.23
N ARG A 87 -3.74 -14.17 11.33
CA ARG A 87 -4.53 -14.27 12.56
C ARG A 87 -3.69 -14.77 13.73
N ASP A 88 -2.95 -15.84 13.52
CA ASP A 88 -2.20 -16.50 14.60
C ASP A 88 -0.93 -15.70 14.97
N PHE A 89 -0.34 -15.00 14.02
CA PHE A 89 0.70 -14.00 14.28
C PHE A 89 0.17 -12.86 15.16
N LEU A 90 -0.98 -12.27 14.83
CA LEU A 90 -1.57 -11.18 15.60
C LEU A 90 -1.94 -11.59 17.04
N LYS A 91 -2.31 -12.85 17.26
CA LYS A 91 -2.57 -13.37 18.60
C LYS A 91 -1.32 -13.50 19.47
N GLN A 92 -0.16 -13.72 18.85
CA GLN A 92 1.12 -13.92 19.55
C GLN A 92 1.96 -12.64 19.62
N GLN A 93 1.72 -11.71 18.70
CA GLN A 93 2.47 -10.46 18.60
C GLN A 93 1.97 -9.46 19.64
N GLY A 94 2.92 -8.72 20.22
CA GLY A 94 2.62 -7.54 21.02
C GLY A 94 2.08 -6.38 20.16
N PRO A 95 2.03 -5.16 20.70
CA PRO A 95 1.57 -3.99 19.95
C PRO A 95 2.34 -3.82 18.64
N LEU A 96 1.62 -3.56 17.56
CA LEU A 96 2.19 -3.25 16.24
C LEU A 96 2.59 -1.76 16.17
N PRO A 97 3.50 -1.39 15.26
CA PRO A 97 3.82 0.01 14.99
C PRO A 97 2.57 0.84 14.71
N PRO A 98 2.47 2.08 15.23
CA PRO A 98 1.35 2.96 14.96
C PRO A 98 1.13 3.15 13.46
N GLY A 99 -0.12 3.15 13.02
CA GLY A 99 -0.45 3.31 11.60
C GLY A 99 -0.30 2.04 10.76
N THR A 100 -0.01 0.88 11.36
CA THR A 100 0.00 -0.40 10.64
C THR A 100 -1.38 -0.73 10.11
N ILE A 101 -1.45 -1.06 8.82
CA ILE A 101 -2.65 -1.53 8.13
C ILE A 101 -2.46 -2.99 7.72
N ALA A 102 -3.44 -3.81 8.07
CA ALA A 102 -3.52 -5.17 7.56
C ALA A 102 -4.28 -5.17 6.22
N HIS A 103 -3.75 -5.89 5.23
CA HIS A 103 -4.42 -6.17 3.97
C HIS A 103 -4.53 -7.69 3.76
N VAL A 104 -5.60 -8.10 3.09
CA VAL A 104 -5.81 -9.49 2.64
C VAL A 104 -6.11 -9.48 1.15
N ALA A 105 -5.76 -10.53 0.44
CA ALA A 105 -6.11 -10.65 -0.95
C ALA A 105 -7.57 -11.11 -1.10
N ASP A 106 -8.32 -10.48 -2.00
CA ASP A 106 -9.60 -11.01 -2.49
C ASP A 106 -9.36 -12.35 -3.18
N HIS A 107 -9.96 -13.42 -2.69
CA HIS A 107 -9.70 -14.78 -3.15
C HIS A 107 -10.02 -14.97 -4.65
N ARG A 108 -11.03 -14.27 -5.16
CA ARG A 108 -11.46 -14.38 -6.55
C ARG A 108 -10.56 -13.58 -7.50
N THR A 109 -10.14 -12.38 -7.12
CA THR A 109 -9.42 -11.44 -8.01
C THR A 109 -7.92 -11.35 -7.72
N GLY A 110 -7.47 -11.69 -6.52
CA GLY A 110 -6.11 -11.47 -6.05
C GLY A 110 -5.79 -10.01 -5.66
N GLU A 111 -6.77 -9.10 -5.74
CA GLU A 111 -6.57 -7.70 -5.37
C GLU A 111 -6.46 -7.53 -3.86
N TRP A 112 -5.57 -6.64 -3.42
CA TRP A 112 -5.44 -6.30 -2.01
C TRP A 112 -6.63 -5.49 -1.50
N VAL A 113 -7.14 -5.86 -0.35
CA VAL A 113 -8.26 -5.23 0.34
C VAL A 113 -7.85 -4.91 1.78
N PRO A 114 -8.22 -3.74 2.33
CA PRO A 114 -8.05 -3.52 3.77
C PRO A 114 -8.74 -4.62 4.56
N ALA A 115 -8.00 -5.28 5.42
CA ALA A 115 -8.49 -6.46 6.12
C ALA A 115 -9.71 -6.19 7.03
N THR A 116 -9.85 -4.94 7.52
CA THR A 116 -11.01 -4.49 8.31
C THR A 116 -12.30 -4.36 7.49
N GLN A 117 -12.20 -4.28 6.15
CA GLN A 117 -13.33 -4.13 5.23
C GLN A 117 -13.67 -5.43 4.51
N ALA A 118 -12.81 -6.44 4.60
CA ALA A 118 -13.00 -7.71 3.93
C ALA A 118 -14.11 -8.55 4.57
N LEU A 119 -14.76 -9.36 3.74
CA LEU A 119 -15.69 -10.40 4.16
C LEU A 119 -14.96 -11.74 4.22
N TYR A 120 -14.95 -12.36 5.37
CA TYR A 120 -14.26 -13.63 5.58
C TYR A 120 -15.21 -14.81 5.56
N THR A 121 -14.75 -15.90 4.96
CA THR A 121 -15.46 -17.18 4.92
C THR A 121 -14.51 -18.30 5.30
N LYS A 122 -14.93 -19.16 6.22
CA LYS A 122 -14.30 -20.46 6.48
C LYS A 122 -14.85 -21.44 5.44
N SER A 123 -14.08 -21.69 4.39
CA SER A 123 -14.43 -22.63 3.32
C SER A 123 -14.03 -24.07 3.73
N GLN A 124 -14.85 -25.04 3.36
CA GLN A 124 -14.53 -26.46 3.52
C GLN A 124 -13.99 -27.10 2.24
N GLY A 125 -14.21 -26.41 1.08
CA GLY A 125 -13.84 -26.93 -0.23
C GLY A 125 -12.51 -26.40 -0.77
N VAL A 126 -11.80 -25.54 -0.03
CA VAL A 126 -10.56 -24.92 -0.48
C VAL A 126 -9.39 -25.36 0.40
N ALA A 127 -8.38 -25.94 -0.23
CA ALA A 127 -7.09 -26.20 0.40
C ALA A 127 -6.29 -24.88 0.44
N THR A 128 -6.22 -24.25 1.60
CA THR A 128 -5.35 -23.09 1.84
C THR A 128 -3.96 -23.56 2.30
N PRO A 129 -2.90 -22.76 2.13
CA PRO A 129 -1.51 -23.17 2.39
C PRO A 129 -1.29 -23.79 3.78
N MET A 130 -1.94 -23.25 4.81
CA MET A 130 -1.83 -23.75 6.19
C MET A 130 -3.11 -24.45 6.66
N ALA A 131 -3.93 -24.93 5.74
CA ALA A 131 -5.19 -25.61 6.04
C ALA A 131 -6.14 -24.81 6.94
N SER A 132 -6.00 -23.47 6.97
CA SER A 132 -6.92 -22.62 7.74
C SER A 132 -8.32 -22.64 7.16
N GLY A 133 -8.46 -22.86 5.85
CA GLY A 133 -9.70 -22.74 5.09
C GLY A 133 -10.26 -21.32 5.03
N LEU A 134 -9.50 -20.31 5.49
CA LEU A 134 -9.95 -18.92 5.49
C LEU A 134 -9.70 -18.28 4.12
N ILE A 135 -10.75 -17.70 3.56
CA ILE A 135 -10.69 -16.89 2.34
C ILE A 135 -11.36 -15.54 2.59
N ALA A 136 -10.92 -14.52 1.88
CA ALA A 136 -11.43 -13.16 2.01
C ALA A 136 -11.98 -12.65 0.68
N HIS A 137 -12.95 -11.74 0.75
CA HIS A 137 -13.52 -11.05 -0.41
C HIS A 137 -13.73 -9.57 -0.08
N ARG A 138 -13.54 -8.72 -1.07
CA ARG A 138 -13.68 -7.26 -0.90
C ARG A 138 -15.13 -6.83 -0.65
N ASP A 139 -16.09 -7.57 -1.17
CA ASP A 139 -17.51 -7.25 -1.07
C ASP A 139 -18.40 -8.49 -1.28
N VAL A 140 -19.70 -8.28 -1.08
CA VAL A 140 -20.73 -9.32 -1.25
C VAL A 140 -20.72 -9.86 -2.69
N ALA A 141 -20.55 -8.99 -3.70
CA ALA A 141 -20.57 -9.42 -5.10
C ALA A 141 -19.37 -10.31 -5.47
N SER A 142 -18.18 -10.01 -4.94
CA SER A 142 -17.00 -10.88 -5.09
C SER A 142 -17.22 -12.23 -4.42
N ARG A 143 -17.70 -12.21 -3.17
CA ARG A 143 -17.99 -13.42 -2.40
C ARG A 143 -19.03 -14.33 -3.09
N ASP A 144 -20.15 -13.76 -3.53
CA ASP A 144 -21.27 -14.56 -4.07
C ASP A 144 -20.97 -15.17 -5.44
N ARG A 145 -20.00 -14.59 -6.18
CA ARG A 145 -19.50 -15.14 -7.46
C ARG A 145 -18.41 -16.19 -7.28
N ASP A 146 -17.86 -16.33 -6.08
CA ASP A 146 -16.82 -17.31 -5.81
C ASP A 146 -17.42 -18.64 -5.36
N GLN A 147 -17.23 -19.68 -6.16
CA GLN A 147 -17.73 -21.03 -5.83
C GLN A 147 -17.08 -21.60 -4.57
N ALA A 148 -15.88 -21.11 -4.21
CA ALA A 148 -15.15 -21.50 -3.01
C ALA A 148 -15.91 -21.15 -1.70
N THR A 149 -16.87 -20.23 -1.75
CA THR A 149 -17.69 -19.85 -0.59
C THR A 149 -18.86 -20.77 -0.32
N ARG A 150 -19.22 -21.66 -1.27
CA ARG A 150 -20.36 -22.53 -1.15
C ARG A 150 -20.22 -23.48 0.04
N GLY A 151 -21.22 -23.50 0.90
CA GLY A 151 -21.20 -24.30 2.13
C GLY A 151 -20.22 -23.82 3.20
N GLY A 152 -19.56 -22.69 2.97
CA GLY A 152 -18.67 -22.07 3.97
C GLY A 152 -19.44 -21.28 5.02
N THR A 153 -18.78 -21.02 6.14
CA THR A 153 -19.31 -20.27 7.26
C THR A 153 -18.68 -18.87 7.31
N PRO A 154 -19.48 -17.78 7.40
CA PRO A 154 -18.97 -16.45 7.61
C PRO A 154 -18.14 -16.37 8.91
N VAL A 155 -17.03 -15.61 8.86
CA VAL A 155 -16.14 -15.39 10.01
C VAL A 155 -16.10 -13.90 10.33
N PRO A 156 -16.34 -13.49 11.57
CA PRO A 156 -16.25 -12.09 11.98
C PRO A 156 -14.82 -11.55 11.79
N VAL A 157 -14.69 -10.29 11.39
CA VAL A 157 -13.40 -9.58 11.25
C VAL A 157 -12.61 -9.63 12.55
N ALA A 158 -13.29 -9.50 13.70
CA ALA A 158 -12.67 -9.54 15.01
C ALA A 158 -11.96 -10.87 15.31
N ASP A 159 -12.47 -11.99 14.79
CA ASP A 159 -11.87 -13.32 14.97
C ASP A 159 -10.56 -13.48 14.17
N ILE A 160 -10.39 -12.66 13.14
CA ILE A 160 -9.16 -12.63 12.30
C ILE A 160 -8.16 -11.61 12.85
N LEU A 161 -8.62 -10.38 13.07
CA LEU A 161 -7.74 -9.24 13.33
C LEU A 161 -7.58 -8.91 14.81
N GLY A 162 -8.43 -9.48 15.70
CA GLY A 162 -8.37 -9.15 17.11
C GLY A 162 -8.43 -7.64 17.37
N PRO A 163 -7.45 -7.05 18.10
CA PRO A 163 -7.45 -5.63 18.42
C PRO A 163 -7.41 -4.69 17.20
N LEU A 164 -6.88 -5.14 16.05
CA LEU A 164 -6.86 -4.33 14.83
C LEU A 164 -8.24 -4.14 14.20
N ALA A 165 -9.22 -4.97 14.54
CA ALA A 165 -10.59 -4.83 14.03
C ALA A 165 -11.26 -3.52 14.48
N GLY A 166 -10.86 -2.95 15.62
CA GLY A 166 -11.40 -1.71 16.18
C GLY A 166 -10.72 -0.43 15.69
N GLY A 167 -9.65 -0.53 14.91
CA GLY A 167 -8.85 0.63 14.48
C GLY A 167 -9.39 1.45 13.30
N ALA A 168 -10.51 1.05 12.70
CA ALA A 168 -11.05 1.68 11.49
C ALA A 168 -11.99 2.89 11.75
N SER A 169 -12.17 3.33 13.00
CA SER A 169 -13.05 4.44 13.34
C SER A 169 -12.41 5.42 14.32
N ARG A 170 -11.52 6.28 13.81
CA ARG A 170 -11.24 7.61 14.39
C ARG A 170 -10.76 8.57 13.32
#